data_716f92c64a7a676209c4ad09bba256e1
#
_entry.id   716f92c64a7a676209c4ad09bba256e1
#
_cell.length_a   1.000
_cell.length_b   1.000
_cell.length_c   1.000
_cell.angle_alpha   90.00
_cell.angle_beta   90.00
_cell.angle_gamma   90.00
#
_symmetry.space_group_name_H-M   'P 1'
#
loop_
_entity.id
_entity.type
_entity.pdbx_description
1 polymer ?
#
loop_
_entity_poly.entity_id
_entity_poly.type
_entity_poly.pdbx_seq_one_letter_code
_entity_poly.pdbx_strand_id
1 'polypeptide(L)'
;MKNIFYLVMLFSLPIFSQEIALLKYSGGGDWYANPTSLPNLIKFCNTTIKTRIKTKPVTVEPGSPDLFSYPFVHMTGHGNVVFSDSDSANLKTYLLAGGFLHIDDNYGMNEYVRKEIKKIFPTNDLVEIPATHLIFQKPYSFPNGLPKIHEHDGKRPQAFGIFIKNKLVLLYTYECDLGDGWEDAEVNNDPKEIRDKALKMGANIISYIFNN
;
A
#
# COMPACT_ATOMS: atom_id res chain seq x y z
N MET A 1 -10.91 44.76 40.76
CA MET A 1 -11.05 43.38 40.28
C MET A 1 -10.75 43.38 38.77
N LYS A 2 -9.64 42.82 38.32
CA LYS A 2 -9.24 42.75 36.91
C LYS A 2 -9.78 41.47 36.32
N ASN A 3 -10.71 41.56 35.41
CA ASN A 3 -11.24 40.40 34.66
C ASN A 3 -10.18 40.04 33.57
N ILE A 4 -9.55 38.88 33.72
CA ILE A 4 -8.66 38.31 32.71
C ILE A 4 -9.52 37.49 31.76
N PHE A 5 -9.67 37.96 30.51
CA PHE A 5 -10.30 37.20 29.45
C PHE A 5 -9.25 36.23 28.86
N TYR A 6 -9.43 34.93 29.06
CA TYR A 6 -8.66 33.90 28.35
C TYR A 6 -9.25 33.74 26.94
N LEU A 7 -8.49 34.17 25.92
CA LEU A 7 -8.80 33.90 24.52
C LEU A 7 -8.35 32.46 24.22
N VAL A 8 -9.30 31.54 24.20
CA VAL A 8 -9.03 30.15 23.75
C VAL A 8 -8.91 30.18 22.22
N MET A 9 -7.69 30.15 21.70
CA MET A 9 -7.42 29.95 20.27
C MET A 9 -7.70 28.49 19.92
N LEU A 10 -8.85 28.21 19.33
CA LEU A 10 -9.14 26.91 18.71
C LEU A 10 -8.32 26.81 17.41
N PHE A 11 -7.18 26.11 17.48
CA PHE A 11 -6.47 25.68 16.28
C PHE A 11 -7.29 24.58 15.62
N SER A 12 -8.05 24.91 14.59
CA SER A 12 -8.58 23.93 13.65
C SER A 12 -7.42 23.37 12.85
N LEU A 13 -6.94 22.19 13.22
CA LEU A 13 -6.02 21.43 12.36
C LEU A 13 -6.74 21.20 11.03
N PRO A 14 -6.12 21.51 9.89
CA PRO A 14 -6.71 21.18 8.60
C PRO A 14 -6.89 19.66 8.52
N ILE A 15 -8.14 19.22 8.40
CA ILE A 15 -8.45 17.81 8.16
C ILE A 15 -8.11 17.59 6.67
N PHE A 16 -6.87 17.20 6.38
CA PHE A 16 -6.52 16.74 5.05
C PHE A 16 -7.35 15.48 4.76
N SER A 17 -8.11 15.52 3.68
CA SER A 17 -8.74 14.33 3.14
C SER A 17 -7.63 13.37 2.74
N GLN A 18 -7.66 12.17 3.31
CA GLN A 18 -6.72 11.12 2.95
C GLN A 18 -7.02 10.68 1.52
N GLU A 19 -6.01 10.68 0.67
CA GLU A 19 -6.11 10.20 -0.70
C GLU A 19 -5.12 9.07 -0.92
N ILE A 20 -5.51 8.10 -1.74
CA ILE A 20 -4.64 7.01 -2.17
C ILE A 20 -4.58 6.97 -3.69
N ALA A 21 -3.46 6.52 -4.23
CA ALA A 21 -3.27 6.45 -5.67
C ALA A 21 -2.86 5.05 -6.13
N LEU A 22 -3.22 4.75 -7.39
CA LEU A 22 -2.72 3.61 -8.15
C LEU A 22 -1.53 4.06 -8.97
N LEU A 23 -0.41 3.33 -8.90
CA LEU A 23 0.80 3.64 -9.66
C LEU A 23 0.70 3.10 -11.09
N LYS A 24 0.74 3.99 -12.07
CA LYS A 24 0.84 3.63 -13.48
C LYS A 24 2.32 3.53 -13.87
N TYR A 25 2.83 2.32 -13.95
CA TYR A 25 4.22 2.03 -14.31
C TYR A 25 4.36 1.66 -15.80
N SER A 26 5.60 1.65 -16.29
CA SER A 26 5.97 1.22 -17.64
C SER A 26 6.48 -0.22 -17.65
N GLY A 27 6.74 -0.78 -18.84
CA GLY A 27 7.34 -2.11 -19.01
C GLY A 27 6.40 -3.14 -19.63
N GLY A 28 5.13 -2.79 -19.84
CA GLY A 28 4.15 -3.67 -20.48
C GLY A 28 3.36 -4.57 -19.53
N GLY A 29 3.60 -4.50 -18.23
CA GLY A 29 2.72 -5.10 -17.23
C GLY A 29 1.41 -4.32 -17.12
N ASP A 30 0.38 -5.00 -16.62
CA ASP A 30 -0.99 -4.50 -16.57
C ASP A 30 -1.29 -3.76 -15.24
N TRP A 31 -0.62 -2.64 -15.01
CA TRP A 31 -0.81 -1.78 -13.82
C TRP A 31 -2.28 -1.47 -13.49
N TYR A 32 -3.17 -1.65 -14.46
CA TYR A 32 -4.62 -1.42 -14.37
C TYR A 32 -5.41 -2.67 -13.98
N ALA A 33 -4.73 -3.77 -13.68
CA ALA A 33 -5.37 -4.95 -13.10
C ALA A 33 -6.11 -4.57 -11.81
N ASN A 34 -7.13 -5.34 -11.46
CA ASN A 34 -7.89 -5.19 -10.21
C ASN A 34 -8.61 -3.83 -10.08
N PRO A 35 -9.44 -3.42 -11.05
CA PRO A 35 -10.01 -2.08 -11.10
C PRO A 35 -10.95 -1.75 -9.94
N THR A 36 -11.57 -2.74 -9.28
CA THR A 36 -12.48 -2.53 -8.15
C THR A 36 -11.79 -2.70 -6.79
N SER A 37 -10.54 -3.15 -6.76
CA SER A 37 -9.79 -3.47 -5.54
C SER A 37 -9.64 -2.27 -4.60
N LEU A 38 -9.05 -1.17 -5.06
CA LEU A 38 -8.87 0.02 -4.22
C LEU A 38 -10.20 0.67 -3.79
N PRO A 39 -11.23 0.83 -4.66
CA PRO A 39 -12.55 1.27 -4.23
C PRO A 39 -13.14 0.44 -3.09
N ASN A 40 -13.04 -0.89 -3.16
CA ASN A 40 -13.54 -1.78 -2.14
C ASN A 40 -12.73 -1.69 -0.84
N LEU A 41 -11.40 -1.64 -0.93
CA LEU A 41 -10.53 -1.42 0.23
C LEU A 41 -10.85 -0.08 0.92
N ILE A 42 -11.01 0.99 0.17
CA ILE A 42 -11.39 2.31 0.71
C ILE A 42 -12.72 2.22 1.45
N LYS A 43 -13.73 1.63 0.81
CA LYS A 43 -15.06 1.43 1.42
C LYS A 43 -14.97 0.63 2.71
N PHE A 44 -14.19 -0.46 2.71
CA PHE A 44 -13.97 -1.28 3.89
C PHE A 44 -13.30 -0.47 5.01
N CYS A 45 -12.20 0.24 4.73
CA CYS A 45 -11.49 1.04 5.72
C CYS A 45 -12.35 2.17 6.29
N ASN A 46 -13.06 2.91 5.45
CA ASN A 46 -13.95 3.99 5.89
C ASN A 46 -15.06 3.47 6.81
N THR A 47 -15.55 2.24 6.55
CA THR A 47 -16.62 1.63 7.32
C THR A 47 -16.11 1.03 8.64
N THR A 48 -15.00 0.27 8.60
CA THR A 48 -14.57 -0.58 9.71
C THR A 48 -13.58 0.08 10.65
N ILE A 49 -12.61 0.81 10.11
CA ILE A 49 -11.57 1.49 10.89
C ILE A 49 -11.70 3.02 10.88
N LYS A 50 -12.84 3.52 10.38
CA LYS A 50 -13.26 4.93 10.44
C LYS A 50 -12.27 5.92 9.79
N THR A 51 -11.59 5.50 8.73
CA THR A 51 -10.82 6.41 7.89
C THR A 51 -11.73 7.38 7.14
N ARG A 52 -11.14 8.42 6.55
CA ARG A 52 -11.85 9.39 5.70
C ARG A 52 -11.16 9.50 4.33
N ILE A 53 -10.85 8.34 3.76
CA ILE A 53 -10.20 8.26 2.45
C ILE A 53 -11.24 8.63 1.39
N LYS A 54 -10.85 9.44 0.39
CA LYS A 54 -11.69 9.72 -0.78
C LYS A 54 -12.06 8.43 -1.49
N THR A 55 -13.32 8.29 -1.84
CA THR A 55 -13.88 7.01 -2.36
C THR A 55 -13.35 6.59 -3.72
N LYS A 56 -12.83 7.54 -4.50
CA LYS A 56 -12.27 7.27 -5.83
C LYS A 56 -10.75 7.44 -5.77
N PRO A 57 -9.98 6.36 -5.95
CA PRO A 57 -8.53 6.46 -6.08
C PRO A 57 -8.18 7.22 -7.37
N VAL A 58 -7.01 7.81 -7.39
CA VAL A 58 -6.44 8.46 -8.58
C VAL A 58 -5.33 7.60 -9.16
N THR A 59 -4.99 7.83 -10.43
CA THR A 59 -3.83 7.19 -11.06
C THR A 59 -2.69 8.21 -11.11
N VAL A 60 -1.47 7.77 -10.76
CA VAL A 60 -0.28 8.62 -10.76
C VAL A 60 0.90 7.89 -11.40
N GLU A 61 1.72 8.61 -12.16
CA GLU A 61 2.95 8.07 -12.73
C GLU A 61 4.13 8.27 -11.74
N PRO A 62 5.12 7.36 -11.73
CA PRO A 62 6.22 7.42 -10.75
C PRO A 62 7.08 8.68 -10.91
N GLY A 63 7.19 9.24 -12.12
CA GLY A 63 7.90 10.49 -12.39
C GLY A 63 7.10 11.78 -12.17
N SER A 64 5.80 11.67 -11.84
CA SER A 64 4.94 12.85 -11.65
C SER A 64 5.24 13.57 -10.34
N PRO A 65 5.25 14.92 -10.33
CA PRO A 65 5.27 15.70 -9.08
C PRO A 65 4.02 15.47 -8.23
N ASP A 66 2.89 15.07 -8.82
CA ASP A 66 1.64 14.78 -8.09
C ASP A 66 1.77 13.59 -7.15
N LEU A 67 2.78 12.72 -7.34
CA LEU A 67 3.08 11.58 -6.48
C LEU A 67 3.15 11.99 -5.00
N PHE A 68 3.72 13.16 -4.71
CA PHE A 68 3.89 13.68 -3.36
C PHE A 68 2.60 14.12 -2.67
N SER A 69 1.49 14.17 -3.40
CA SER A 69 0.17 14.48 -2.83
C SER A 69 -0.50 13.26 -2.18
N TYR A 70 0.03 12.05 -2.39
CA TYR A 70 -0.59 10.81 -1.94
C TYR A 70 0.29 10.12 -0.89
N PRO A 71 -0.14 10.05 0.37
CA PRO A 71 0.63 9.37 1.43
C PRO A 71 0.74 7.87 1.21
N PHE A 72 -0.18 7.28 0.44
CA PHE A 72 -0.20 5.87 0.06
C PHE A 72 -0.38 5.71 -1.44
N VAL A 73 0.54 4.98 -2.04
CA VAL A 73 0.49 4.58 -3.45
C VAL A 73 0.50 3.05 -3.53
N HIS A 74 -0.46 2.50 -4.24
CA HIS A 74 -0.58 1.08 -4.52
C HIS A 74 -0.11 0.77 -5.95
N MET A 75 0.56 -0.33 -6.11
CA MET A 75 1.02 -0.86 -7.37
C MET A 75 0.67 -2.34 -7.44
N THR A 76 0.07 -2.78 -8.53
CA THR A 76 -0.30 -4.18 -8.75
C THR A 76 -0.16 -4.53 -10.23
N GLY A 77 -0.31 -5.78 -10.58
CA GLY A 77 -0.35 -6.27 -11.97
C GLY A 77 0.37 -7.58 -12.19
N HIS A 78 0.59 -7.89 -13.47
CA HIS A 78 1.31 -9.07 -13.92
C HIS A 78 2.51 -8.67 -14.78
N GLY A 79 3.56 -9.49 -14.74
CA GLY A 79 4.69 -9.40 -15.66
C GLY A 79 5.62 -8.21 -15.44
N ASN A 80 6.06 -7.59 -16.54
CA ASN A 80 7.22 -6.70 -16.51
C ASN A 80 6.91 -5.31 -15.97
N VAL A 81 7.80 -4.85 -15.09
CA VAL A 81 7.82 -3.49 -14.52
C VAL A 81 9.12 -2.81 -14.90
N VAL A 82 9.03 -1.56 -15.35
CA VAL A 82 10.20 -0.74 -15.68
C VAL A 82 10.02 0.66 -15.13
N PHE A 83 10.97 1.11 -14.33
CA PHE A 83 11.14 2.52 -13.96
C PHE A 83 12.34 3.11 -14.70
N SER A 84 12.20 4.29 -15.28
CA SER A 84 13.35 5.07 -15.75
C SER A 84 14.23 5.49 -14.56
N ASP A 85 15.42 6.02 -14.83
CA ASP A 85 16.28 6.54 -13.77
C ASP A 85 15.63 7.73 -13.05
N SER A 86 14.89 8.57 -13.79
CA SER A 86 14.12 9.69 -13.22
C SER A 86 12.96 9.20 -12.35
N ASP A 87 12.23 8.15 -12.76
CA ASP A 87 11.17 7.56 -11.96
C ASP A 87 11.71 6.99 -10.66
N SER A 88 12.82 6.26 -10.75
CA SER A 88 13.49 5.67 -9.58
C SER A 88 13.97 6.73 -8.60
N ALA A 89 14.54 7.83 -9.10
CA ALA A 89 14.97 8.96 -8.27
C ALA A 89 13.78 9.67 -7.60
N ASN A 90 12.68 9.87 -8.35
CA ASN A 90 11.47 10.49 -7.81
C ASN A 90 10.78 9.61 -6.77
N LEU A 91 10.62 8.30 -7.03
CA LEU A 91 10.11 7.34 -6.05
C LEU A 91 10.96 7.30 -4.78
N LYS A 92 12.29 7.30 -4.92
CA LYS A 92 13.18 7.37 -3.77
C LYS A 92 12.93 8.63 -2.94
N THR A 93 12.83 9.79 -3.59
CA THR A 93 12.56 11.07 -2.91
C THR A 93 11.20 11.04 -2.21
N TYR A 94 10.18 10.53 -2.87
CA TYR A 94 8.84 10.35 -2.31
C TYR A 94 8.84 9.49 -1.04
N LEU A 95 9.50 8.33 -1.08
CA LEU A 95 9.58 7.41 0.05
C LEU A 95 10.39 7.98 1.22
N LEU A 96 11.48 8.72 0.92
CA LEU A 96 12.28 9.42 1.93
C LEU A 96 11.54 10.61 2.55
N ALA A 97 10.61 11.23 1.82
CA ALA A 97 9.76 12.32 2.31
C ALA A 97 8.59 11.83 3.17
N GLY A 98 8.41 10.53 3.35
CA GLY A 98 7.37 9.93 4.19
C GLY A 98 6.20 9.31 3.43
N GLY A 99 6.26 9.27 2.10
CA GLY A 99 5.34 8.49 1.29
C GLY A 99 5.50 6.99 1.52
N PHE A 100 4.49 6.22 1.12
CA PHE A 100 4.49 4.77 1.25
C PHE A 100 4.08 4.11 -0.07
N LEU A 101 4.85 3.12 -0.52
CA LEU A 101 4.55 2.32 -1.70
C LEU A 101 4.22 0.88 -1.28
N HIS A 102 3.03 0.41 -1.62
CA HIS A 102 2.66 -0.99 -1.56
C HIS A 102 2.69 -1.58 -2.97
N ILE A 103 3.44 -2.65 -3.15
CA ILE A 103 3.53 -3.41 -4.39
C ILE A 103 2.92 -4.78 -4.11
N ASP A 104 1.88 -5.15 -4.84
CA ASP A 104 1.22 -6.44 -4.77
C ASP A 104 1.46 -7.22 -6.07
N ASP A 105 2.19 -8.32 -5.98
CA ASP A 105 2.47 -9.19 -7.12
C ASP A 105 1.28 -10.10 -7.36
N ASN A 106 0.48 -9.80 -8.37
CA ASN A 106 -0.60 -10.68 -8.76
C ASN A 106 -0.06 -11.98 -9.35
N TYR A 107 0.92 -11.87 -10.26
CA TYR A 107 1.71 -13.01 -10.73
C TYR A 107 2.79 -12.57 -11.72
N GLY A 108 4.00 -13.11 -11.54
CA GLY A 108 5.08 -12.93 -12.51
C GLY A 108 5.79 -11.58 -12.48
N MET A 109 5.54 -10.73 -11.48
CA MET A 109 6.25 -9.47 -11.30
C MET A 109 7.59 -9.62 -10.55
N ASN A 110 7.79 -10.71 -9.83
CA ASN A 110 8.83 -10.84 -8.81
C ASN A 110 10.24 -10.48 -9.30
N GLU A 111 10.68 -10.98 -10.43
CA GLU A 111 12.03 -10.69 -10.95
C GLU A 111 12.19 -9.21 -11.31
N TYR A 112 11.18 -8.63 -11.94
CA TYR A 112 11.16 -7.23 -12.37
C TYR A 112 11.09 -6.28 -11.18
N VAL A 113 10.15 -6.51 -10.27
CA VAL A 113 9.97 -5.69 -9.06
C VAL A 113 11.24 -5.63 -8.23
N ARG A 114 11.87 -6.77 -7.97
CA ARG A 114 13.13 -6.81 -7.18
C ARG A 114 14.24 -6.01 -7.85
N LYS A 115 14.35 -6.08 -9.17
CA LYS A 115 15.32 -5.30 -9.93
C LYS A 115 15.04 -3.80 -9.82
N GLU A 116 13.78 -3.42 -9.97
CA GLU A 116 13.38 -2.01 -9.92
C GLU A 116 13.48 -1.44 -8.49
N ILE A 117 13.14 -2.20 -7.45
CA ILE A 117 13.39 -1.80 -6.04
C ILE A 117 14.90 -1.58 -5.80
N LYS A 118 15.77 -2.43 -6.38
CA LYS A 118 17.22 -2.27 -6.24
C LYS A 118 17.75 -1.02 -6.95
N LYS A 119 17.10 -0.55 -8.02
CA LYS A 119 17.38 0.76 -8.64
C LYS A 119 17.01 1.92 -7.74
N ILE A 120 15.84 1.84 -7.09
CA ILE A 120 15.39 2.88 -6.15
C ILE A 120 16.31 2.94 -4.93
N PHE A 121 16.67 1.77 -4.36
CA PHE A 121 17.47 1.63 -3.14
C PHE A 121 18.68 0.71 -3.35
N PRO A 122 19.77 1.21 -4.01
CA PRO A 122 20.93 0.37 -4.32
C PRO A 122 21.66 -0.19 -3.10
N THR A 123 21.59 0.52 -1.96
CA THR A 123 22.32 0.20 -0.73
C THR A 123 21.43 -0.41 0.37
N ASN A 124 20.12 -0.47 0.18
CA ASN A 124 19.20 -1.08 1.12
C ASN A 124 18.78 -2.46 0.65
N ASP A 125 18.65 -3.38 1.58
CA ASP A 125 18.17 -4.72 1.28
C ASP A 125 16.65 -4.79 1.42
N LEU A 126 16.01 -5.50 0.49
CA LEU A 126 14.62 -5.89 0.59
C LEU A 126 14.54 -7.08 1.55
N VAL A 127 14.07 -6.84 2.77
CA VAL A 127 14.06 -7.83 3.86
C VAL A 127 12.68 -8.41 4.08
N GLU A 128 12.59 -9.68 4.42
CA GLU A 128 11.33 -10.31 4.78
C GLU A 128 10.84 -9.77 6.13
N ILE A 129 9.56 -9.38 6.17
CA ILE A 129 8.93 -8.78 7.35
C ILE A 129 8.42 -9.91 8.25
N PRO A 130 8.88 -10.01 9.51
CA PRO A 130 8.43 -11.07 10.41
C PRO A 130 6.96 -10.87 10.82
N ALA A 131 6.26 -11.98 11.10
CA ALA A 131 4.86 -11.95 11.52
C ALA A 131 4.60 -11.14 12.81
N THR A 132 5.65 -10.86 13.60
CA THR A 132 5.60 -10.00 14.78
C THR A 132 5.58 -8.51 14.46
N HIS A 133 5.79 -8.10 13.21
CA HIS A 133 5.76 -6.70 12.81
C HIS A 133 4.37 -6.08 13.00
N LEU A 134 4.30 -4.80 13.39
CA LEU A 134 3.05 -4.09 13.69
C LEU A 134 2.01 -4.15 12.57
N ILE A 135 2.45 -4.20 11.31
CA ILE A 135 1.56 -4.29 10.14
C ILE A 135 0.68 -5.55 10.16
N PHE A 136 1.09 -6.62 10.86
CA PHE A 136 0.33 -7.86 11.00
C PHE A 136 -0.47 -7.93 12.32
N GLN A 137 -0.39 -6.89 13.16
CA GLN A 137 -0.97 -6.93 14.50
C GLN A 137 -2.20 -6.04 14.66
N LYS A 138 -2.28 -4.94 13.93
CA LYS A 138 -3.32 -3.90 14.15
C LYS A 138 -3.84 -3.31 12.84
N PRO A 139 -5.16 -3.07 12.77
CA PRO A 139 -6.22 -3.34 13.75
C PRO A 139 -6.63 -4.82 13.83
N TYR A 140 -6.22 -5.65 12.86
CA TYR A 140 -6.53 -7.08 12.81
C TYR A 140 -5.29 -7.92 13.03
N SER A 141 -5.42 -9.02 13.80
CA SER A 141 -4.30 -9.91 14.09
C SER A 141 -4.10 -10.95 12.98
N PHE A 142 -2.88 -11.03 12.48
CA PHE A 142 -2.39 -12.02 11.53
C PHE A 142 -1.15 -12.71 12.13
N PRO A 143 -1.33 -13.64 13.08
CA PRO A 143 -0.21 -14.22 13.84
C PRO A 143 0.77 -15.02 12.98
N ASN A 144 0.34 -15.47 11.80
CA ASN A 144 1.16 -16.18 10.82
C ASN A 144 1.72 -15.26 9.71
N GLY A 145 1.55 -13.93 9.83
CA GLY A 145 1.95 -12.95 8.82
C GLY A 145 0.95 -12.83 7.67
N LEU A 146 1.44 -12.62 6.45
CA LEU A 146 0.64 -12.35 5.27
C LEU A 146 -0.32 -13.51 4.95
N PRO A 147 -1.64 -13.28 4.75
CA PRO A 147 -2.56 -14.34 4.33
C PRO A 147 -2.32 -14.73 2.86
N LYS A 148 -2.53 -15.98 2.52
CA LYS A 148 -2.61 -16.45 1.14
C LYS A 148 -4.05 -16.25 0.64
N ILE A 149 -4.20 -15.65 -0.54
CA ILE A 149 -5.50 -15.41 -1.18
C ILE A 149 -5.63 -16.38 -2.36
N HIS A 150 -4.69 -16.33 -3.32
CA HIS A 150 -4.64 -17.26 -4.44
C HIS A 150 -3.37 -18.12 -4.42
N GLU A 151 -3.45 -19.27 -5.08
CA GLU A 151 -2.32 -20.16 -5.30
C GLU A 151 -1.72 -19.93 -6.69
N HIS A 152 -0.38 -19.80 -6.75
CA HIS A 152 0.36 -19.72 -8.01
C HIS A 152 1.41 -20.84 -8.08
N ASP A 153 2.60 -20.59 -7.53
CA ASP A 153 3.73 -21.51 -7.61
C ASP A 153 3.82 -22.47 -6.41
N GLY A 154 2.78 -22.56 -5.59
CA GLY A 154 2.76 -23.38 -4.38
C GLY A 154 3.70 -22.90 -3.27
N LYS A 155 4.19 -21.65 -3.35
CA LYS A 155 5.03 -21.05 -2.35
C LYS A 155 4.19 -20.39 -1.25
N ARG A 156 4.79 -20.21 -0.07
CA ARG A 156 4.12 -19.48 1.01
C ARG A 156 4.01 -17.97 0.70
N PRO A 157 2.99 -17.30 1.20
CA PRO A 157 2.91 -15.85 1.09
C PRO A 157 4.06 -15.18 1.87
N GLN A 158 4.64 -14.14 1.30
CA GLN A 158 5.77 -13.41 1.89
C GLN A 158 5.56 -11.91 1.75
N ALA A 159 5.82 -11.19 2.81
CA ALA A 159 5.91 -9.74 2.79
C ALA A 159 7.36 -9.32 2.90
N PHE A 160 7.80 -8.47 2.00
CA PHE A 160 9.13 -7.88 2.02
C PHE A 160 9.04 -6.37 2.20
N GLY A 161 10.06 -5.76 2.79
CA GLY A 161 10.06 -4.33 3.03
C GLY A 161 11.40 -3.65 2.87
N ILE A 162 11.33 -2.37 2.54
CA ILE A 162 12.46 -1.43 2.69
C ILE A 162 12.19 -0.58 3.92
N PHE A 163 13.18 -0.53 4.79
CA PHE A 163 13.13 0.26 6.02
C PHE A 163 14.09 1.44 5.96
N ILE A 164 13.61 2.64 6.29
CA ILE A 164 14.40 3.85 6.44
C ILE A 164 14.24 4.36 7.88
N LYS A 165 15.36 4.48 8.60
CA LYS A 165 15.34 4.88 10.02
C LYS A 165 14.34 4.05 10.85
N ASN A 166 14.32 2.75 10.62
CA ASN A 166 13.42 1.76 11.24
C ASN A 166 11.92 1.92 10.89
N LYS A 167 11.57 2.79 9.95
CA LYS A 167 10.21 2.91 9.42
C LYS A 167 10.10 2.15 8.11
N LEU A 168 9.10 1.30 7.97
CA LEU A 168 8.75 0.63 6.71
C LEU A 168 8.19 1.70 5.75
N VAL A 169 8.83 1.86 4.60
CA VAL A 169 8.43 2.84 3.57
C VAL A 169 7.96 2.19 2.28
N LEU A 170 8.38 0.94 2.03
CA LEU A 170 7.93 0.15 0.89
C LEU A 170 7.58 -1.25 1.40
N LEU A 171 6.40 -1.72 1.01
CA LEU A 171 5.91 -3.08 1.26
C LEU A 171 5.73 -3.78 -0.09
N TYR A 172 6.32 -4.95 -0.24
CA TYR A 172 6.13 -5.84 -1.37
C TYR A 172 5.49 -7.14 -0.88
N THR A 173 4.28 -7.44 -1.36
CA THR A 173 3.55 -8.68 -1.07
C THR A 173 3.70 -9.63 -2.25
N TYR A 174 4.16 -10.84 -1.95
CA TYR A 174 4.53 -11.87 -2.92
C TYR A 174 3.79 -13.18 -2.61
N GLU A 175 3.33 -13.89 -3.64
CA GLU A 175 2.57 -15.14 -3.52
C GLU A 175 1.33 -15.01 -2.63
N CYS A 176 0.62 -13.88 -2.74
CA CYS A 176 -0.47 -13.54 -1.83
C CYS A 176 -1.75 -13.13 -2.55
N ASP A 177 -1.66 -12.20 -3.53
CA ASP A 177 -2.77 -11.60 -4.29
C ASP A 177 -3.79 -10.87 -3.43
N LEU A 178 -3.31 -9.93 -2.63
CA LEU A 178 -4.20 -9.10 -1.84
C LEU A 178 -5.17 -8.31 -2.71
N GLY A 179 -4.67 -7.77 -3.84
CA GLY A 179 -5.44 -6.99 -4.79
C GLY A 179 -6.64 -7.74 -5.34
N ASP A 180 -6.47 -9.00 -5.69
CA ASP A 180 -7.53 -9.88 -6.17
C ASP A 180 -8.59 -10.11 -5.08
N GLY A 181 -8.14 -10.34 -3.84
CA GLY A 181 -9.05 -10.50 -2.71
C GLY A 181 -9.81 -9.23 -2.33
N TRP A 182 -9.39 -8.05 -2.83
CA TRP A 182 -10.14 -6.81 -2.66
C TRP A 182 -11.15 -6.55 -3.78
N GLU A 183 -11.06 -7.27 -4.92
CA GLU A 183 -11.99 -7.12 -6.05
C GLU A 183 -13.46 -7.40 -5.65
N ASP A 184 -14.39 -7.07 -6.54
CA ASP A 184 -15.78 -7.46 -6.41
C ASP A 184 -15.92 -8.99 -6.35
N ALA A 185 -16.92 -9.49 -5.61
CA ALA A 185 -17.04 -10.92 -5.30
C ALA A 185 -17.13 -11.82 -6.53
N GLU A 186 -17.73 -11.30 -7.59
CA GLU A 186 -17.96 -12.00 -8.85
C GLU A 186 -16.73 -12.04 -9.78
N VAL A 187 -15.67 -11.30 -9.49
CA VAL A 187 -14.48 -11.27 -10.36
C VAL A 187 -13.71 -12.57 -10.24
N ASN A 188 -13.30 -12.93 -9.03
CA ASN A 188 -12.51 -14.15 -8.79
C ASN A 188 -13.35 -15.28 -8.17
N ASN A 189 -14.61 -15.00 -7.79
CA ASN A 189 -15.50 -15.91 -7.09
C ASN A 189 -14.92 -16.45 -5.77
N ASP A 190 -14.08 -15.66 -5.12
CA ASP A 190 -13.47 -16.03 -3.86
C ASP A 190 -14.51 -16.21 -2.75
N PRO A 191 -14.33 -17.21 -1.88
CA PRO A 191 -15.12 -17.33 -0.67
C PRO A 191 -15.06 -16.04 0.16
N LYS A 192 -16.22 -15.67 0.72
CA LYS A 192 -16.32 -14.45 1.56
C LYS A 192 -15.23 -14.38 2.64
N GLU A 193 -14.87 -15.51 3.24
CA GLU A 193 -13.85 -15.58 4.29
C GLU A 193 -12.45 -15.22 3.77
N ILE A 194 -12.13 -15.58 2.55
CA ILE A 194 -10.85 -15.24 1.89
C ILE A 194 -10.81 -13.73 1.60
N ARG A 195 -11.88 -13.20 1.00
CA ARG A 195 -12.01 -11.75 0.74
C ARG A 195 -11.97 -10.93 2.03
N ASP A 196 -12.66 -11.38 3.09
CA ASP A 196 -12.61 -10.72 4.40
C ASP A 196 -11.18 -10.70 4.98
N LYS A 197 -10.38 -11.75 4.78
CA LYS A 197 -8.96 -11.78 5.17
C LYS A 197 -8.14 -10.76 4.37
N ALA A 198 -8.30 -10.72 3.05
CA ALA A 198 -7.61 -9.76 2.19
C ALA A 198 -7.92 -8.32 2.58
N LEU A 199 -9.21 -7.97 2.73
CA LEU A 199 -9.65 -6.63 3.14
C LEU A 199 -9.14 -6.23 4.53
N LYS A 200 -9.14 -7.16 5.49
CA LYS A 200 -8.56 -6.93 6.83
C LYS A 200 -7.05 -6.68 6.76
N MET A 201 -6.32 -7.42 5.92
CA MET A 201 -4.88 -7.18 5.74
C MET A 201 -4.65 -5.82 5.06
N GLY A 202 -5.44 -5.46 4.06
CA GLY A 202 -5.42 -4.13 3.46
C GLY A 202 -5.69 -3.02 4.49
N ALA A 203 -6.65 -3.23 5.39
CA ALA A 203 -6.93 -2.27 6.47
C ALA A 203 -5.75 -2.14 7.46
N ASN A 204 -5.01 -3.22 7.71
CA ASN A 204 -3.78 -3.14 8.50
C ASN A 204 -2.72 -2.29 7.80
N ILE A 205 -2.53 -2.46 6.48
CA ILE A 205 -1.61 -1.64 5.69
C ILE A 205 -2.01 -0.16 5.79
N ILE A 206 -3.27 0.16 5.53
CA ILE A 206 -3.79 1.52 5.62
C ILE A 206 -3.63 2.10 7.03
N SER A 207 -3.98 1.32 8.07
CA SER A 207 -3.82 1.75 9.45
C SER A 207 -2.35 2.02 9.81
N TYR A 208 -1.43 1.19 9.35
CA TYR A 208 0.01 1.37 9.57
C TYR A 208 0.50 2.71 9.01
N ILE A 209 0.01 3.12 7.84
CA ILE A 209 0.45 4.33 7.15
C ILE A 209 -0.13 5.59 7.79
N PHE A 210 -1.40 5.58 8.16
CA PHE A 210 -2.08 6.78 8.64
C PHE A 210 -2.01 7.00 10.16
N ASN A 211 -1.54 6.02 10.93
CA ASN A 211 -1.48 6.10 12.40
C ASN A 211 -0.05 6.01 12.98
N ASN A 212 1.03 5.94 12.12
CA ASN A 212 2.42 5.86 12.59
C ASN A 212 3.32 6.99 12.05
#